data_23d83fef638a24022ab369b843f351fa
#
_entry.id   23d83fef638a24022ab369b843f351fa
#
_cell.length_a   1.000
_cell.length_b   1.000
_cell.length_c   1.000
_cell.angle_alpha   90.00
_cell.angle_beta   90.00
_cell.angle_gamma   90.00
#
_symmetry.space_group_name_H-M   'P 1'
#
loop_
_entity.id
_entity.type
_entity.pdbx_description
1 polymer ?
#
loop_
_entity_poly.entity_id
_entity_poly.type
_entity_poly.pdbx_seq_one_letter_code
_entity_poly.pdbx_strand_id
1 'polypeptide(L)'
;MAVGFISNETIDAILNTTDIIATVGEYTKLERRGANDWWGCCPFHGEKTASFHVDGDKKFYHCFGCHKGGNVVNFIMEMEKLSYPDTLELLAKKAGIQVKYQDGYKPDQNASRVNEIEQFIELYERTASMFHYFLMETEQGKKALDYITKRGL
;
A
#
# COMPACT_ATOMS: atom_id res chain seq x y z
N MET A 1 -10.62 18.15 -6.87
CA MET A 1 -10.55 16.67 -6.96
C MET A 1 -11.28 16.12 -5.77
N ALA A 2 -12.52 15.71 -5.92
CA ALA A 2 -13.30 15.12 -4.84
C ALA A 2 -13.03 13.61 -4.86
N VAL A 3 -12.11 13.17 -4.04
CA VAL A 3 -12.00 11.75 -3.68
C VAL A 3 -13.26 11.47 -2.88
N GLY A 4 -14.10 10.53 -3.32
CA GLY A 4 -15.31 10.14 -2.62
C GLY A 4 -14.94 9.59 -1.25
N PHE A 5 -15.27 10.35 -0.20
CA PHE A 5 -14.76 10.06 1.12
C PHE A 5 -15.68 9.09 1.86
N ILE A 6 -15.13 8.02 2.34
CA ILE A 6 -15.69 7.25 3.45
C ILE A 6 -15.84 8.22 4.63
N SER A 7 -16.98 8.18 5.32
CA SER A 7 -17.24 9.10 6.42
C SER A 7 -16.23 8.93 7.55
N ASN A 8 -15.88 10.04 8.20
CA ASN A 8 -14.95 10.01 9.34
C ASN A 8 -15.43 9.07 10.44
N GLU A 9 -16.74 8.98 10.66
CA GLU A 9 -17.33 8.03 11.61
C GLU A 9 -16.98 6.58 11.28
N THR A 10 -17.00 6.23 9.99
CA THR A 10 -16.63 4.87 9.54
C THR A 10 -15.14 4.63 9.71
N ILE A 11 -14.30 5.61 9.40
CA ILE A 11 -12.84 5.52 9.57
C ILE A 11 -12.50 5.32 11.05
N ASP A 12 -13.09 6.12 11.94
CA ASP A 12 -12.89 6.00 13.38
C ASP A 12 -13.40 4.65 13.93
N ALA A 13 -14.54 4.18 13.42
CA ALA A 13 -15.06 2.86 13.79
C ALA A 13 -14.11 1.73 13.36
N ILE A 14 -13.54 1.79 12.15
CA ILE A 14 -12.56 0.83 11.66
C ILE A 14 -11.31 0.83 12.55
N LEU A 15 -10.72 2.01 12.79
CA LEU A 15 -9.51 2.17 13.60
C LEU A 15 -9.73 1.71 15.06
N ASN A 16 -10.93 1.94 15.60
CA ASN A 16 -11.25 1.54 16.98
C ASN A 16 -11.54 0.05 17.12
N THR A 17 -12.15 -0.57 16.11
CA THR A 17 -12.57 -1.98 16.16
C THR A 17 -11.45 -2.91 15.72
N THR A 18 -10.58 -2.48 14.80
CA THR A 18 -9.52 -3.34 14.27
C THR A 18 -8.37 -3.49 15.28
N ASP A 19 -8.04 -4.74 15.59
CA ASP A 19 -6.88 -5.08 16.40
C ASP A 19 -5.62 -5.09 15.52
N ILE A 20 -4.73 -4.12 15.77
CA ILE A 20 -3.46 -4.01 15.01
C ILE A 20 -2.54 -5.19 15.28
N ILE A 21 -2.53 -5.75 16.51
CA ILE A 21 -1.66 -6.87 16.88
C ILE A 21 -2.10 -8.12 16.12
N ALA A 22 -3.39 -8.41 16.12
CA ALA A 22 -3.95 -9.54 15.38
C ALA A 22 -3.71 -9.40 13.89
N THR A 23 -3.96 -8.19 13.33
CA THR A 23 -3.77 -7.92 11.90
C THR A 23 -2.31 -8.06 11.47
N VAL A 24 -1.37 -7.49 12.21
CA VAL A 24 0.07 -7.61 11.91
C VAL A 24 0.55 -9.05 12.12
N GLY A 25 -0.01 -9.74 13.09
CA GLY A 25 0.30 -11.14 13.38
C GLY A 25 -0.04 -12.12 12.24
N GLU A 26 -0.92 -11.73 11.29
CA GLU A 26 -1.17 -12.49 10.06
C GLU A 26 0.06 -12.50 9.11
N TYR A 27 0.94 -11.50 9.19
CA TYR A 27 2.07 -11.29 8.26
C TYR A 27 3.43 -11.57 8.88
N THR A 28 3.59 -11.40 10.19
CA THR A 28 4.85 -11.65 10.89
C THR A 28 4.63 -12.16 12.30
N LYS A 29 5.56 -12.99 12.77
CA LYS A 29 5.50 -13.48 14.14
C LYS A 29 5.85 -12.36 15.12
N LEU A 30 4.92 -12.05 16.02
CA LEU A 30 5.10 -11.07 17.06
C LEU A 30 5.36 -11.75 18.42
N GLU A 31 6.32 -11.22 19.16
CA GLU A 31 6.64 -11.63 20.53
C GLU A 31 6.31 -10.50 21.50
N ARG A 32 5.58 -10.82 22.54
CA ARG A 32 5.20 -9.85 23.57
C ARG A 32 6.40 -9.54 24.44
N ARG A 33 6.74 -8.26 24.59
CA ARG A 33 7.84 -7.79 25.47
C ARG A 33 7.36 -6.87 26.60
N GLY A 34 6.11 -6.44 26.58
CA GLY A 34 5.48 -5.59 27.61
C GLY A 34 3.98 -5.86 27.75
N ALA A 35 3.25 -4.98 28.42
CA ALA A 35 1.81 -5.11 28.62
C ALA A 35 1.07 -5.17 27.27
N ASN A 36 1.35 -4.21 26.39
CA ASN A 36 0.82 -4.12 25.02
C ASN A 36 1.91 -3.81 23.99
N ASP A 37 3.18 -4.11 24.32
CA ASP A 37 4.34 -3.96 23.44
C ASP A 37 4.67 -5.29 22.77
N TRP A 38 4.68 -5.30 21.46
CA TRP A 38 4.96 -6.46 20.63
C TRP A 38 6.08 -6.19 19.65
N TRP A 39 6.94 -7.18 19.47
CA TRP A 39 8.13 -7.06 18.63
C TRP A 39 8.25 -8.23 17.69
N GLY A 40 8.73 -7.98 16.48
CA GLY A 40 8.96 -9.00 15.46
C GLY A 40 9.95 -8.56 14.40
N CYS A 41 10.17 -9.43 13.41
CA CYS A 41 10.88 -9.06 12.21
C CYS A 41 9.97 -8.25 11.28
N CYS A 42 10.52 -7.23 10.65
CA CYS A 42 9.75 -6.36 9.78
C CYS A 42 9.30 -7.09 8.51
N PRO A 43 7.99 -7.07 8.17
CA PRO A 43 7.52 -7.70 6.94
C PRO A 43 7.83 -6.88 5.68
N PHE A 44 8.21 -5.60 5.81
CA PHE A 44 8.50 -4.71 4.69
C PHE A 44 9.92 -4.82 4.15
N HIS A 45 10.86 -5.30 4.96
CA HIS A 45 12.24 -5.54 4.56
C HIS A 45 12.78 -6.81 5.21
N GLY A 46 13.64 -7.51 4.51
CA GLY A 46 14.21 -8.76 5.01
C GLY A 46 15.22 -8.49 6.14
N GLU A 47 14.88 -8.94 7.36
CA GLU A 47 15.77 -8.84 8.51
C GLU A 47 15.72 -10.12 9.37
N LYS A 48 16.78 -10.33 10.16
CA LYS A 48 16.85 -11.46 11.11
C LYS A 48 16.67 -11.03 12.56
N THR A 49 16.69 -9.72 12.82
CA THR A 49 16.62 -9.14 14.17
C THR A 49 15.27 -8.43 14.33
N ALA A 50 14.60 -8.62 15.45
CA ALA A 50 13.32 -7.99 15.71
C ALA A 50 13.50 -6.47 15.89
N SER A 51 13.25 -5.71 14.83
CA SER A 51 13.24 -4.24 14.81
C SER A 51 11.86 -3.62 14.58
N PHE A 52 10.86 -4.46 14.38
CA PHE A 52 9.48 -4.04 14.15
C PHE A 52 8.70 -4.05 15.46
N HIS A 53 8.23 -2.90 15.88
CA HIS A 53 7.48 -2.68 17.11
C HIS A 53 6.02 -2.39 16.82
N VAL A 54 5.12 -2.98 17.59
CA VAL A 54 3.67 -2.73 17.56
C VAL A 54 3.21 -2.39 18.97
N ASP A 55 2.63 -1.20 19.12
CA ASP A 55 2.02 -0.71 20.36
C ASP A 55 0.50 -0.91 20.27
N GLY A 56 -0.03 -1.84 21.05
CA GLY A 56 -1.45 -2.17 21.03
C GLY A 56 -2.34 -1.08 21.63
N ASP A 57 -1.83 -0.31 22.60
CA ASP A 57 -2.58 0.78 23.22
C ASP A 57 -2.72 1.98 22.30
N LYS A 58 -1.60 2.35 21.65
CA LYS A 58 -1.58 3.45 20.69
C LYS A 58 -2.06 3.05 19.30
N LYS A 59 -2.29 1.75 19.07
CA LYS A 59 -2.69 1.19 17.77
C LYS A 59 -1.75 1.61 16.63
N PHE A 60 -0.46 1.57 16.90
CA PHE A 60 0.59 2.08 16.04
C PHE A 60 1.71 1.06 15.88
N TYR A 61 2.31 1.01 14.68
CA TYR A 61 3.54 0.25 14.47
C TYR A 61 4.68 1.17 14.03
N HIS A 62 5.90 0.76 14.33
CA HIS A 62 7.11 1.41 13.85
C HIS A 62 8.24 0.40 13.67
N CYS A 63 8.93 0.48 12.53
CA CYS A 63 10.14 -0.28 12.27
C CYS A 63 11.38 0.58 12.49
N PHE A 64 12.25 0.19 13.40
CA PHE A 64 13.51 0.88 13.66
C PHE A 64 14.57 0.61 12.60
N GLY A 65 14.39 -0.38 11.73
CA GLY A 65 15.29 -0.70 10.61
C GLY A 65 15.01 0.15 9.37
N CYS A 66 13.77 0.13 8.85
CA CYS A 66 13.40 0.86 7.63
C CYS A 66 12.60 2.14 7.87
N HIS A 67 12.35 2.50 9.12
CA HIS A 67 11.62 3.70 9.56
C HIS A 67 10.16 3.81 9.09
N LYS A 68 9.59 2.73 8.54
CA LYS A 68 8.16 2.67 8.24
C LYS A 68 7.35 2.61 9.52
N GLY A 69 6.25 3.37 9.57
CA GLY A 69 5.38 3.42 10.73
C GLY A 69 4.00 3.96 10.36
N GLY A 70 3.02 3.68 11.22
CA GLY A 70 1.65 4.13 11.01
C GLY A 70 0.62 3.29 11.78
N ASN A 71 -0.63 3.46 11.44
CA ASN A 71 -1.74 2.68 11.97
C ASN A 71 -2.01 1.42 11.12
N VAL A 72 -3.05 0.67 11.49
CA VAL A 72 -3.44 -0.57 10.79
C VAL A 72 -3.79 -0.32 9.31
N VAL A 73 -4.36 0.83 8.96
CA VAL A 73 -4.68 1.17 7.57
C VAL A 73 -3.39 1.34 6.76
N ASN A 74 -2.43 2.11 7.29
CA ASN A 74 -1.12 2.28 6.63
C ASN A 74 -0.40 0.94 6.46
N PHE A 75 -0.51 0.05 7.46
CA PHE A 75 0.09 -1.28 7.41
C PHE A 75 -0.47 -2.11 6.25
N ILE A 76 -1.79 -2.22 6.14
CA ILE A 76 -2.44 -3.02 5.08
C ILE A 76 -2.23 -2.39 3.71
N MET A 77 -2.28 -1.05 3.57
CA MET A 77 -1.94 -0.36 2.32
C MET A 77 -0.56 -0.77 1.79
N GLU A 78 0.43 -0.79 2.68
CA GLU A 78 1.81 -1.14 2.34
C GLU A 78 2.00 -2.64 2.03
N MET A 79 1.31 -3.52 2.75
CA MET A 79 1.40 -4.97 2.57
C MET A 79 0.68 -5.44 1.32
N GLU A 80 -0.58 -5.02 1.15
CA GLU A 80 -1.46 -5.49 0.07
C GLU A 80 -1.38 -4.61 -1.19
N LYS A 81 -0.61 -3.51 -1.14
CA LYS A 81 -0.51 -2.52 -2.23
C LYS A 81 -1.86 -1.95 -2.66
N LEU A 82 -2.76 -1.79 -1.71
CA LEU A 82 -4.09 -1.25 -1.93
C LEU A 82 -4.11 0.27 -1.81
N SER A 83 -5.10 0.89 -2.45
CA SER A 83 -5.40 2.31 -2.24
C SER A 83 -6.01 2.52 -0.83
N TYR A 84 -5.99 3.75 -0.34
CA TYR A 84 -6.58 4.08 0.96
C TYR A 84 -8.09 3.71 1.05
N PRO A 85 -8.94 4.02 0.06
CA PRO A 85 -10.34 3.60 0.08
C PRO A 85 -10.52 2.07 0.09
N ASP A 86 -9.79 1.36 -0.77
CA ASP A 86 -9.89 -0.10 -0.86
C ASP A 86 -9.47 -0.78 0.44
N THR A 87 -8.44 -0.23 1.10
CA THR A 87 -7.99 -0.71 2.40
C THR A 87 -9.05 -0.51 3.48
N LEU A 88 -9.72 0.64 3.50
CA LEU A 88 -10.81 0.90 4.44
C LEU A 88 -11.99 -0.04 4.20
N GLU A 89 -12.36 -0.30 2.94
CA GLU A 89 -13.43 -1.25 2.61
C GLU A 89 -13.07 -2.68 3.03
N LEU A 90 -11.82 -3.10 2.80
CA LEU A 90 -11.31 -4.40 3.23
C LEU A 90 -11.38 -4.57 4.76
N LEU A 91 -10.89 -3.57 5.50
CA LEU A 91 -10.90 -3.58 6.96
C LEU A 91 -12.33 -3.50 7.53
N ALA A 92 -13.19 -2.68 6.94
CA ALA A 92 -14.60 -2.59 7.30
C ALA A 92 -15.31 -3.95 7.12
N LYS A 93 -15.05 -4.63 5.99
CA LYS A 93 -15.60 -5.97 5.72
C LYS A 93 -15.10 -6.99 6.74
N LYS A 94 -13.80 -6.99 7.07
CA LYS A 94 -13.24 -7.88 8.12
C LYS A 94 -13.84 -7.59 9.50
N ALA A 95 -14.10 -6.32 9.83
CA ALA A 95 -14.66 -5.90 11.10
C ALA A 95 -16.20 -5.95 11.15
N GLY A 96 -16.89 -6.29 10.06
CA GLY A 96 -18.35 -6.30 9.99
C GLY A 96 -19.00 -4.91 10.07
N ILE A 97 -18.25 -3.86 9.70
CA ILE A 97 -18.70 -2.47 9.72
C ILE A 97 -19.29 -2.10 8.38
N GLN A 98 -20.49 -1.52 8.37
CA GLN A 98 -21.07 -0.95 7.16
C GLN A 98 -20.39 0.37 6.80
N VAL A 99 -19.83 0.43 5.60
CA VAL A 99 -19.17 1.64 5.11
C VAL A 99 -20.22 2.69 4.77
N LYS A 100 -20.15 3.84 5.44
CA LYS A 100 -20.94 5.03 5.12
C LYS A 100 -20.07 6.01 4.33
N TYR A 101 -20.61 6.52 3.25
CA TYR A 101 -19.95 7.53 2.42
C TYR A 101 -20.50 8.91 2.77
N GLN A 102 -19.70 9.95 2.64
CA GLN A 102 -20.16 11.32 2.78
C GLN A 102 -21.14 11.67 1.66
N ASP A 103 -22.09 12.57 1.95
CA ASP A 103 -23.20 12.91 1.05
C ASP A 103 -22.76 13.18 -0.39
N GLY A 104 -23.37 12.46 -1.33
CA GLY A 104 -23.18 12.61 -2.77
C GLY A 104 -22.25 11.58 -3.46
N TYR A 105 -21.62 10.70 -2.72
CA TYR A 105 -20.79 9.65 -3.31
C TYR A 105 -21.60 8.37 -3.62
N LYS A 106 -21.54 7.95 -4.89
CA LYS A 106 -22.04 6.64 -5.35
C LYS A 106 -20.84 5.78 -5.73
N PRO A 107 -20.68 4.57 -5.13
CA PRO A 107 -19.53 3.68 -5.39
C PRO A 107 -19.30 3.33 -6.86
N ASP A 108 -20.36 3.26 -7.66
CA ASP A 108 -20.28 2.88 -9.08
C ASP A 108 -19.48 3.83 -10.00
N GLN A 109 -19.25 5.07 -9.57
CA GLN A 109 -18.46 6.01 -10.38
C GLN A 109 -16.94 5.83 -10.21
N ASN A 110 -16.51 5.14 -9.16
CA ASN A 110 -15.08 4.89 -8.93
C ASN A 110 -14.57 3.60 -9.58
N ALA A 111 -15.43 2.62 -9.79
CA ALA A 111 -15.07 1.38 -10.50
C ALA A 111 -14.63 1.67 -11.94
N SER A 112 -15.27 2.65 -12.62
CA SER A 112 -14.85 3.05 -13.97
C SER A 112 -13.51 3.79 -13.98
N ARG A 113 -13.19 4.59 -12.95
CA ARG A 113 -11.92 5.31 -12.85
C ARG A 113 -10.75 4.41 -12.49
N VAL A 114 -10.96 3.41 -11.65
CA VAL A 114 -9.94 2.38 -11.35
C VAL A 114 -9.61 1.61 -12.61
N ASN A 115 -10.62 1.18 -13.37
CA ASN A 115 -10.42 0.52 -14.66
C ASN A 115 -9.70 1.41 -15.69
N GLU A 116 -9.99 2.73 -15.73
CA GLU A 116 -9.26 3.67 -16.59
C GLU A 116 -7.79 3.79 -16.18
N ILE A 117 -7.51 3.92 -14.90
CA ILE A 117 -6.13 4.02 -14.38
C ILE A 117 -5.36 2.72 -14.67
N GLU A 118 -5.96 1.55 -14.45
CA GLU A 118 -5.35 0.26 -14.78
C GLU A 118 -5.05 0.13 -16.26
N GLN A 119 -5.97 0.55 -17.14
CA GLN A 119 -5.73 0.59 -18.59
C GLN A 119 -4.59 1.54 -18.97
N PHE A 120 -4.47 2.70 -18.31
CA PHE A 120 -3.35 3.60 -18.53
C PHE A 120 -2.03 3.00 -18.06
N ILE A 121 -1.99 2.35 -16.90
CA ILE A 121 -0.79 1.66 -16.39
C ILE A 121 -0.36 0.58 -17.39
N GLU A 122 -1.28 -0.27 -17.83
CA GLU A 122 -0.99 -1.31 -18.83
C GLU A 122 -0.46 -0.73 -20.14
N LEU A 123 -1.06 0.39 -20.60
CA LEU A 123 -0.58 1.10 -21.79
C LEU A 123 0.84 1.64 -21.61
N TYR A 124 1.14 2.23 -20.45
CA TYR A 124 2.50 2.73 -20.15
C TYR A 124 3.52 1.59 -20.10
N GLU A 125 3.21 0.47 -19.47
CA GLU A 125 4.10 -0.69 -19.40
C GLU A 125 4.37 -1.29 -20.79
N ARG A 126 3.33 -1.43 -21.61
CA ARG A 126 3.49 -1.88 -22.99
C ARG A 126 4.33 -0.91 -23.83
N THR A 127 4.11 0.38 -23.65
CA THR A 127 4.85 1.42 -24.35
C THR A 127 6.32 1.42 -23.92
N ALA A 128 6.60 1.35 -22.64
CA ALA A 128 7.96 1.26 -22.10
C ALA A 128 8.70 0.02 -22.61
N SER A 129 8.02 -1.13 -22.63
CA SER A 129 8.56 -2.38 -23.16
C SER A 129 8.86 -2.30 -24.65
N MET A 130 7.98 -1.66 -25.42
CA MET A 130 8.19 -1.44 -26.87
C MET A 130 9.39 -0.51 -27.12
N PHE A 131 9.51 0.59 -26.36
CA PHE A 131 10.66 1.49 -26.48
C PHE A 131 11.96 0.81 -26.06
N HIS A 132 11.94 0.02 -24.99
CA HIS A 132 13.09 -0.76 -24.56
C HIS A 132 13.53 -1.74 -25.65
N TYR A 133 12.59 -2.52 -26.21
CA TYR A 133 12.87 -3.43 -27.31
C TYR A 133 13.44 -2.69 -28.53
N PHE A 134 12.81 -1.58 -28.92
CA PHE A 134 13.29 -0.78 -30.07
C PHE A 134 14.72 -0.28 -29.84
N LEU A 135 15.03 0.22 -28.66
CA LEU A 135 16.33 0.77 -28.30
C LEU A 135 17.43 -0.31 -28.28
N MET A 136 17.11 -1.49 -27.73
CA MET A 136 18.10 -2.55 -27.50
C MET A 136 18.26 -3.49 -28.68
N GLU A 137 17.18 -3.76 -29.44
CA GLU A 137 17.15 -4.84 -30.42
C GLU A 137 17.18 -4.36 -31.88
N THR A 138 16.90 -3.07 -32.15
CA THR A 138 16.92 -2.56 -33.52
C THR A 138 18.22 -1.85 -33.85
N GLU A 139 18.60 -1.86 -35.15
CA GLU A 139 19.80 -1.13 -35.60
C GLU A 139 19.69 0.40 -35.43
N GLN A 140 18.48 0.96 -35.60
CA GLN A 140 18.22 2.38 -35.35
C GLN A 140 18.34 2.71 -33.88
N GLY A 141 17.80 1.83 -32.98
CA GLY A 141 17.90 1.98 -31.56
C GLY A 141 19.34 1.92 -31.06
N LYS A 142 20.13 0.99 -31.55
CA LYS A 142 21.57 0.89 -31.20
C LYS A 142 22.34 2.16 -31.51
N LYS A 143 22.04 2.85 -32.64
CA LYS A 143 22.65 4.16 -32.97
C LYS A 143 22.27 5.24 -31.93
N ALA A 144 21.02 5.25 -31.51
CA ALA A 144 20.56 6.18 -30.49
C ALA A 144 21.18 5.86 -29.09
N LEU A 145 21.29 4.57 -28.74
CA LEU A 145 21.94 4.12 -27.53
C LEU A 145 23.43 4.52 -27.50
N ASP A 146 24.15 4.32 -28.58
CA ASP A 146 25.54 4.76 -28.72
C ASP A 146 25.70 6.26 -28.51
N TYR A 147 24.78 7.05 -29.04
CA TYR A 147 24.79 8.50 -28.89
C TYR A 147 24.56 8.90 -27.40
N ILE A 148 23.61 8.28 -26.72
CA ILE A 148 23.28 8.55 -25.30
C ILE A 148 24.47 8.16 -24.42
N THR A 149 25.02 6.96 -24.62
CA THR A 149 26.19 6.46 -23.89
C THR A 149 27.43 7.34 -24.05
N LYS A 150 27.69 7.85 -25.26
CA LYS A 150 28.79 8.81 -25.50
C LYS A 150 28.62 10.15 -24.78
N ARG A 151 27.38 10.50 -24.42
CA ARG A 151 27.06 11.69 -23.61
C ARG A 151 27.15 11.49 -22.12
N GLY A 152 27.34 10.24 -21.66
CA GLY A 152 27.41 9.91 -20.23
C GLY A 152 26.04 9.87 -19.55
N LEU A 153 24.97 9.56 -20.30
CA LEU A 153 23.60 9.36 -19.81
C LEU A 153 23.26 7.87 -19.74
#